data_9dc6cb2ac9d364f66a75cf08949251a3
#
_entry.id   9dc6cb2ac9d364f66a75cf08949251a3
#
_cell.length_a   1.000
_cell.length_b   1.000
_cell.length_c   1.000
_cell.angle_alpha   90.00
_cell.angle_beta   90.00
_cell.angle_gamma   90.00
#
_symmetry.space_group_name_H-M   'P 1'
#
loop_
_entity.id
_entity.type
_entity.pdbx_description
1 polymer ?
#
loop_
_entity_poly.entity_id
_entity_poly.type
_entity_poly.pdbx_seq_one_letter_code
_entity_poly.pdbx_strand_id
1 'polypeptide(L)'
;MSLAEKYPHQNDDNIEFQPTGHTYKVAGCPTTISVTRLVHNQFTAFDADVVIDGMMNRPSWSKSPYYGMTREAIKAQWSESGNSASAQGTQLHNDIEDFYNGKTVTNDSIEYQYFMKFEEWRKQQGLIPYRTEWTVYDVPHKLAGTIDMCFQTPDGNIAIYDWKRVKAIRRTSYGRKMGITEPCSAIMDSNYWHYSLQLA
;
A
#
# COMPACT_ATOMS: atom_id res chain seq x y z
N MET A 1 -1.19 26.79 1.20
CA MET A 1 -1.74 26.18 2.44
C MET A 1 -1.99 24.72 2.13
N SER A 2 -1.31 23.84 2.80
CA SER A 2 -1.52 22.39 2.67
C SER A 2 -2.85 21.94 3.28
N LEU A 3 -3.31 20.73 2.96
CA LEU A 3 -4.51 20.17 3.59
C LEU A 3 -4.32 19.97 5.11
N ALA A 4 -3.11 19.62 5.55
CA ALA A 4 -2.79 19.49 6.97
C ALA A 4 -2.91 20.85 7.72
N GLU A 5 -2.45 21.93 7.12
CA GLU A 5 -2.63 23.28 7.70
C GLU A 5 -4.09 23.73 7.71
N LYS A 6 -4.86 23.33 6.71
CA LYS A 6 -6.29 23.66 6.61
C LYS A 6 -7.15 22.89 7.60
N TYR A 7 -6.80 21.64 7.87
CA TYR A 7 -7.54 20.72 8.74
C TYR A 7 -6.61 20.10 9.79
N PRO A 8 -6.08 20.90 10.74
CA PRO A 8 -5.20 20.39 11.80
C PRO A 8 -5.96 19.48 12.75
N HIS A 9 -5.26 18.45 13.29
CA HIS A 9 -5.83 17.55 14.27
C HIS A 9 -4.96 17.53 15.53
N GLN A 10 -5.57 17.47 16.71
CA GLN A 10 -4.88 17.54 18.01
C GLN A 10 -3.82 16.44 18.22
N ASN A 11 -3.88 15.36 17.46
CA ASN A 11 -2.95 14.23 17.57
C ASN A 11 -1.80 14.31 16.56
N ASP A 12 -1.78 15.30 15.65
CA ASP A 12 -0.76 15.38 14.60
C ASP A 12 0.65 15.48 15.18
N ASP A 13 0.83 16.23 16.27
CA ASP A 13 2.13 16.42 16.93
C ASP A 13 2.58 15.22 17.79
N ASN A 14 1.72 14.23 18.01
CA ASN A 14 2.02 13.07 18.83
C ASN A 14 2.60 11.88 18.05
N ILE A 15 2.69 11.98 16.74
CA ILE A 15 3.21 10.93 15.88
C ILE A 15 4.21 11.48 14.86
N GLU A 16 5.33 10.78 14.72
CA GLU A 16 6.37 11.06 13.74
C GLU A 16 6.60 9.81 12.87
N PHE A 17 6.47 9.97 11.56
CA PHE A 17 6.88 8.92 10.61
C PHE A 17 8.37 9.05 10.31
N GLN A 18 9.10 7.93 10.40
CA GLN A 18 10.51 7.83 10.08
C GLN A 18 10.70 7.05 8.77
N PRO A 19 11.07 7.73 7.66
CA PRO A 19 11.25 7.06 6.36
C PRO A 19 12.31 5.96 6.41
N THR A 20 13.41 6.19 7.14
CA THR A 20 14.43 5.15 7.36
C THR A 20 13.87 4.06 8.26
N GLY A 21 13.68 2.87 7.68
CA GLY A 21 13.12 1.73 8.39
C GLY A 21 11.58 1.69 8.39
N HIS A 22 10.92 2.70 7.81
CA HIS A 22 9.45 2.78 7.68
C HIS A 22 8.74 2.54 9.02
N THR A 23 9.13 3.33 10.02
CA THR A 23 8.66 3.19 11.40
C THR A 23 7.96 4.45 11.90
N TYR A 24 7.19 4.30 12.98
CA TYR A 24 6.48 5.41 13.61
C TYR A 24 6.94 5.56 15.05
N LYS A 25 7.17 6.80 15.47
CA LYS A 25 7.31 7.15 16.89
C LYS A 25 6.03 7.82 17.35
N VAL A 26 5.42 7.26 18.38
CA VAL A 26 4.18 7.77 18.97
C VAL A 26 4.44 8.18 20.40
N ALA A 27 4.05 9.40 20.78
CA ALA A 27 4.19 9.90 22.15
C ALA A 27 3.47 8.97 23.14
N GLY A 28 4.17 8.59 24.21
CA GLY A 28 3.64 7.66 25.22
C GLY A 28 3.58 6.18 24.79
N CYS A 29 4.05 5.84 23.57
CA CYS A 29 4.10 4.46 23.10
C CYS A 29 5.54 4.11 22.65
N PRO A 30 6.31 3.34 23.43
CA PRO A 30 7.71 3.05 23.11
C PRO A 30 7.91 2.13 21.91
N THR A 31 6.88 1.36 21.54
CA THR A 31 6.93 0.45 20.40
C THR A 31 5.58 0.48 19.67
N THR A 32 5.63 0.71 18.37
CA THR A 32 4.45 0.61 17.49
C THR A 32 4.73 -0.37 16.36
N ILE A 33 3.67 -1.01 15.88
CA ILE A 33 3.69 -1.81 14.66
C ILE A 33 2.88 -1.08 13.59
N SER A 34 3.36 -1.04 12.36
CA SER A 34 2.57 -0.45 11.27
C SER A 34 1.38 -1.36 10.91
N VAL A 35 0.27 -0.76 10.50
CA VAL A 35 -0.91 -1.50 10.00
C VAL A 35 -0.51 -2.45 8.87
N THR A 36 0.32 -2.01 7.93
CA THR A 36 0.85 -2.86 6.85
C THR A 36 1.58 -4.09 7.38
N ARG A 37 2.43 -3.92 8.41
CA ARG A 37 3.13 -5.04 9.04
C ARG A 37 2.18 -5.96 9.80
N LEU A 38 1.19 -5.40 10.50
CA LEU A 38 0.14 -6.20 11.15
C LEU A 38 -0.56 -7.11 10.14
N VAL A 39 -0.97 -6.56 9.00
CA VAL A 39 -1.63 -7.31 7.92
C VAL A 39 -0.69 -8.38 7.35
N HIS A 40 0.56 -8.05 7.05
CA HIS A 40 1.53 -9.02 6.52
C HIS A 40 1.79 -10.19 7.47
N ASN A 41 1.77 -9.96 8.78
CA ASN A 41 1.96 -11.01 9.78
C ASN A 41 0.79 -12.02 9.82
N GLN A 42 -0.34 -11.74 9.18
CA GLN A 42 -1.47 -12.67 9.07
C GLN A 42 -1.28 -13.69 7.95
N PHE A 43 -0.27 -13.56 7.12
CA PHE A 43 -0.03 -14.39 5.95
C PHE A 43 1.40 -14.93 5.93
N THR A 44 1.59 -16.05 5.23
CA THR A 44 2.94 -16.62 5.06
C THR A 44 3.84 -15.68 4.26
N ALA A 45 5.00 -15.36 4.79
CA ALA A 45 5.97 -14.52 4.08
C ALA A 45 6.35 -15.14 2.72
N PHE A 46 6.57 -14.29 1.73
CA PHE A 46 7.07 -14.72 0.42
C PHE A 46 8.50 -15.23 0.55
N ASP A 47 8.72 -16.47 0.09
CA ASP A 47 10.04 -17.09 -0.01
C ASP A 47 10.36 -17.36 -1.48
N ALA A 48 11.34 -16.59 -2.00
CA ALA A 48 11.72 -16.66 -3.41
C ALA A 48 12.33 -18.04 -3.75
N ASP A 49 13.11 -18.64 -2.85
CA ASP A 49 13.75 -19.93 -3.11
C ASP A 49 12.72 -21.05 -3.22
N VAL A 50 11.75 -21.09 -2.30
CA VAL A 50 10.63 -22.04 -2.35
C VAL A 50 9.81 -21.89 -3.64
N VAL A 51 9.56 -20.65 -4.07
CA VAL A 51 8.78 -20.40 -5.30
C VAL A 51 9.57 -20.80 -6.53
N ILE A 52 10.87 -20.49 -6.61
CA ILE A 52 11.74 -20.85 -7.73
C ILE A 52 11.87 -22.37 -7.82
N ASP A 53 12.10 -23.06 -6.70
CA ASP A 53 12.13 -24.54 -6.65
C ASP A 53 10.84 -25.14 -7.16
N GLY A 54 9.71 -24.62 -6.67
CA GLY A 54 8.39 -25.04 -7.13
C GLY A 54 8.18 -24.82 -8.63
N MET A 55 8.75 -23.77 -9.23
CA MET A 55 8.68 -23.55 -10.68
C MET A 55 9.59 -24.51 -11.46
N MET A 56 10.84 -24.66 -11.01
CA MET A 56 11.86 -25.47 -11.70
C MET A 56 11.48 -26.96 -11.73
N ASN A 57 10.76 -27.43 -10.70
CA ASN A 57 10.32 -28.83 -10.57
C ASN A 57 9.02 -29.15 -11.35
N ARG A 58 8.40 -28.17 -12.04
CA ARG A 58 7.18 -28.42 -12.82
C ARG A 58 7.47 -29.01 -14.19
N PRO A 59 6.62 -29.92 -14.70
CA PRO A 59 6.73 -30.39 -16.09
C PRO A 59 6.72 -29.27 -17.13
N SER A 60 6.07 -28.15 -16.81
CA SER A 60 5.99 -26.97 -17.68
C SER A 60 7.20 -26.03 -17.57
N TRP A 61 8.24 -26.38 -16.81
CA TRP A 61 9.41 -25.50 -16.61
C TRP A 61 10.04 -25.03 -17.92
N SER A 62 10.15 -25.93 -18.91
CA SER A 62 10.71 -25.58 -20.24
C SER A 62 9.93 -24.50 -21.00
N LYS A 63 8.68 -24.22 -20.59
CA LYS A 63 7.84 -23.15 -21.16
C LYS A 63 7.86 -21.87 -20.31
N SER A 64 8.59 -21.85 -19.21
CA SER A 64 8.73 -20.69 -18.32
C SER A 64 9.53 -19.60 -19.01
N PRO A 65 9.20 -18.30 -18.82
CA PRO A 65 10.07 -17.19 -19.26
C PRO A 65 11.42 -17.18 -18.55
N TYR A 66 11.57 -17.93 -17.48
CA TYR A 66 12.81 -18.07 -16.70
C TYR A 66 13.61 -19.33 -17.08
N TYR A 67 13.15 -20.11 -18.08
CA TYR A 67 13.86 -21.32 -18.49
C TYR A 67 15.31 -21.03 -18.92
N GLY A 68 16.25 -21.80 -18.36
CA GLY A 68 17.68 -21.58 -18.60
C GLY A 68 18.36 -20.53 -17.72
N MET A 69 17.60 -19.80 -16.89
CA MET A 69 18.20 -18.88 -15.92
C MET A 69 18.62 -19.59 -14.64
N THR A 70 19.66 -19.06 -13.97
CA THR A 70 20.02 -19.50 -12.61
C THR A 70 19.05 -18.91 -11.58
N ARG A 71 19.02 -19.50 -10.37
CA ARG A 71 18.20 -18.99 -9.25
C ARG A 71 18.55 -17.53 -8.93
N GLU A 72 19.84 -17.23 -8.87
CA GLU A 72 20.35 -15.91 -8.54
C GLU A 72 19.91 -14.88 -9.59
N ALA A 73 19.95 -15.27 -10.88
CA ALA A 73 19.50 -14.40 -11.97
C ALA A 73 17.98 -14.12 -11.88
N ILE A 74 17.16 -15.13 -11.54
CA ILE A 74 15.72 -14.95 -11.34
C ILE A 74 15.45 -14.04 -10.13
N LYS A 75 16.14 -14.27 -9.00
CA LYS A 75 15.99 -13.44 -7.78
C LYS A 75 16.41 -11.99 -8.06
N ALA A 76 17.51 -11.77 -8.77
CA ALA A 76 17.96 -10.44 -9.16
C ALA A 76 16.93 -9.71 -10.03
N GLN A 77 16.38 -10.38 -11.04
CA GLN A 77 15.33 -9.83 -11.90
C GLN A 77 14.05 -9.48 -11.12
N TRP A 78 13.64 -10.34 -10.18
CA TRP A 78 12.47 -10.06 -9.33
C TRP A 78 12.71 -8.89 -8.39
N SER A 79 13.91 -8.82 -7.80
CA SER A 79 14.29 -7.70 -6.93
C SER A 79 14.31 -6.37 -7.69
N GLU A 80 14.92 -6.35 -8.88
CA GLU A 80 14.95 -5.16 -9.74
C GLU A 80 13.54 -4.71 -10.13
N SER A 81 12.70 -5.67 -10.56
CA SER A 81 11.29 -5.39 -10.91
C SER A 81 10.49 -4.87 -9.71
N GLY A 82 10.72 -5.45 -8.52
CA GLY A 82 10.08 -5.02 -7.28
C GLY A 82 10.52 -3.60 -6.87
N ASN A 83 11.82 -3.33 -6.90
CA ASN A 83 12.36 -2.01 -6.56
C ASN A 83 11.86 -0.92 -7.52
N SER A 84 11.84 -1.20 -8.83
CA SER A 84 11.30 -0.30 -9.84
C SER A 84 9.81 -0.03 -9.60
N ALA A 85 9.02 -1.08 -9.35
CA ALA A 85 7.59 -0.93 -9.08
C ALA A 85 7.32 -0.13 -7.80
N SER A 86 8.11 -0.35 -6.75
CA SER A 86 8.03 0.40 -5.49
C SER A 86 8.37 1.87 -5.68
N ALA A 87 9.47 2.19 -6.38
CA ALA A 87 9.88 3.56 -6.65
C ALA A 87 8.80 4.33 -7.44
N GLN A 88 8.24 3.70 -8.48
CA GLN A 88 7.15 4.29 -9.27
C GLN A 88 5.86 4.46 -8.46
N GLY A 89 5.57 3.54 -7.53
CA GLY A 89 4.46 3.67 -6.60
C GLY A 89 4.63 4.87 -5.68
N THR A 90 5.80 4.99 -5.03
CA THR A 90 6.14 6.13 -4.16
C THR A 90 6.06 7.46 -4.91
N GLN A 91 6.58 7.52 -6.15
CA GLN A 91 6.49 8.73 -6.97
C GLN A 91 5.03 9.11 -7.23
N LEU A 92 4.16 8.16 -7.56
CA LEU A 92 2.75 8.40 -7.79
C LEU A 92 2.05 8.95 -6.53
N HIS A 93 2.33 8.39 -5.35
CA HIS A 93 1.79 8.90 -4.08
C HIS A 93 2.23 10.35 -3.82
N ASN A 94 3.53 10.64 -3.99
CA ASN A 94 4.05 11.99 -3.82
C ASN A 94 3.40 13.00 -4.79
N ASP A 95 3.21 12.59 -6.05
CA ASP A 95 2.59 13.44 -7.07
C ASP A 95 1.11 13.71 -6.77
N ILE A 96 0.38 12.71 -6.25
CA ILE A 96 -1.01 12.87 -5.81
C ILE A 96 -1.09 13.78 -4.58
N GLU A 97 -0.20 13.58 -3.60
CA GLU A 97 -0.10 14.46 -2.43
C GLU A 97 0.18 15.92 -2.84
N ASP A 98 1.17 16.12 -3.70
CA ASP A 98 1.54 17.44 -4.21
C ASP A 98 0.37 18.10 -4.96
N PHE A 99 -0.35 17.36 -5.79
CA PHE A 99 -1.55 17.83 -6.49
C PHE A 99 -2.61 18.35 -5.51
N TYR A 100 -2.95 17.59 -4.47
CA TYR A 100 -3.97 18.00 -3.50
C TYR A 100 -3.50 19.13 -2.57
N ASN A 101 -2.20 19.29 -2.39
CA ASN A 101 -1.59 20.40 -1.63
C ASN A 101 -1.30 21.64 -2.51
N GLY A 102 -1.78 21.66 -3.76
CA GLY A 102 -1.73 22.83 -4.66
C GLY A 102 -0.35 23.09 -5.26
N LYS A 103 0.54 22.09 -5.26
CA LYS A 103 1.83 22.15 -5.94
C LYS A 103 1.69 21.80 -7.43
N THR A 104 2.64 22.24 -8.22
CA THR A 104 2.71 21.87 -9.65
C THR A 104 3.27 20.47 -9.79
N VAL A 105 2.54 19.58 -10.47
CA VAL A 105 2.96 18.23 -10.80
C VAL A 105 3.18 18.10 -12.30
N THR A 106 4.32 17.53 -12.69
CA THR A 106 4.68 17.23 -14.09
C THR A 106 4.85 15.70 -14.21
N ASN A 107 3.76 14.98 -14.35
CA ASN A 107 3.74 13.53 -14.50
C ASN A 107 2.81 13.15 -15.65
N ASP A 108 3.38 12.54 -16.71
CA ASP A 108 2.66 12.10 -17.91
C ASP A 108 2.42 10.57 -17.93
N SER A 109 2.76 9.87 -16.85
CA SER A 109 2.57 8.43 -16.74
C SER A 109 1.09 8.02 -16.89
N ILE A 110 0.87 6.81 -17.37
CA ILE A 110 -0.49 6.27 -17.50
C ILE A 110 -1.20 6.17 -16.15
N GLU A 111 -0.46 5.89 -15.08
CA GLU A 111 -0.97 5.83 -13.73
C GLU A 111 -1.51 7.19 -13.27
N TYR A 112 -0.76 8.26 -13.53
CA TYR A 112 -1.21 9.61 -13.19
C TYR A 112 -2.39 10.06 -14.05
N GLN A 113 -2.47 9.63 -15.32
CA GLN A 113 -3.65 9.86 -16.16
C GLN A 113 -4.90 9.15 -15.59
N TYR A 114 -4.76 7.95 -15.01
CA TYR A 114 -5.86 7.28 -14.28
C TYR A 114 -6.26 8.04 -13.03
N PHE A 115 -5.30 8.57 -12.29
CA PHE A 115 -5.59 9.47 -11.16
C PHE A 115 -6.38 10.71 -11.61
N MET A 116 -6.01 11.34 -12.72
CA MET A 116 -6.76 12.50 -13.23
C MET A 116 -8.20 12.16 -13.62
N LYS A 117 -8.46 10.96 -14.16
CA LYS A 117 -9.84 10.47 -14.39
C LYS A 117 -10.59 10.23 -13.08
N PHE A 118 -9.90 9.71 -12.06
CA PHE A 118 -10.48 9.59 -10.72
C PHE A 118 -10.83 10.98 -10.17
N GLU A 119 -9.98 11.99 -10.34
CA GLU A 119 -10.21 13.36 -9.88
C GLU A 119 -11.44 14.00 -10.53
N GLU A 120 -11.68 13.75 -11.82
CA GLU A 120 -12.91 14.16 -12.50
C GLU A 120 -14.14 13.49 -11.87
N TRP A 121 -14.08 12.19 -11.64
CA TRP A 121 -15.15 11.44 -10.96
C TRP A 121 -15.35 11.93 -9.53
N ARG A 122 -14.29 12.14 -8.76
CA ARG A 122 -14.34 12.65 -7.39
C ARG A 122 -15.13 13.97 -7.31
N LYS A 123 -14.86 14.90 -8.23
CA LYS A 123 -15.59 16.18 -8.30
C LYS A 123 -17.07 15.97 -8.53
N GLN A 124 -17.45 15.04 -9.41
CA GLN A 124 -18.85 14.70 -9.68
C GLN A 124 -19.56 14.12 -8.44
N GLN A 125 -18.82 13.37 -7.61
CA GLN A 125 -19.35 12.81 -6.36
C GLN A 125 -19.42 13.84 -5.22
N GLY A 126 -18.96 15.07 -5.40
CA GLY A 126 -18.93 16.10 -4.36
C GLY A 126 -17.99 15.79 -3.19
N LEU A 127 -17.01 14.89 -3.39
CA LEU A 127 -16.02 14.59 -2.37
C LEU A 127 -15.03 15.77 -2.24
N ILE A 128 -14.80 16.23 -1.02
CA ILE A 128 -13.91 17.36 -0.74
C ILE A 128 -12.59 16.86 -0.16
N PRO A 129 -11.41 17.19 -0.75
CA PRO A 129 -10.13 16.83 -0.17
C PRO A 129 -9.99 17.32 1.26
N TYR A 130 -9.65 16.39 2.17
CA TYR A 130 -9.56 16.67 3.61
C TYR A 130 -8.13 16.52 4.13
N ARG A 131 -7.50 15.35 3.97
CA ARG A 131 -6.09 15.10 4.40
C ARG A 131 -5.40 14.17 3.41
N THR A 132 -4.11 14.37 3.21
CA THR A 132 -3.21 13.47 2.47
C THR A 132 -2.09 12.99 3.37
N GLU A 133 -1.57 11.78 3.14
CA GLU A 133 -0.46 11.17 3.88
C GLU A 133 -0.59 11.38 5.40
N TRP A 134 -1.82 11.18 5.89
CA TRP A 134 -2.15 11.47 7.28
C TRP A 134 -1.71 10.34 8.19
N THR A 135 -0.71 10.60 9.02
CA THR A 135 -0.26 9.65 10.05
C THR A 135 -1.26 9.56 11.18
N VAL A 136 -1.67 8.35 11.51
CA VAL A 136 -2.63 8.04 12.58
C VAL A 136 -2.09 6.94 13.48
N TYR A 137 -2.60 6.87 14.72
CA TYR A 137 -2.14 5.87 15.69
C TYR A 137 -3.22 5.48 16.70
N ASP A 138 -3.06 4.30 17.26
CA ASP A 138 -3.83 3.77 18.37
C ASP A 138 -2.85 3.25 19.44
N VAL A 139 -2.78 3.94 20.57
CA VAL A 139 -1.89 3.61 21.70
C VAL A 139 -2.27 2.28 22.37
N PRO A 140 -3.54 1.98 22.69
CA PRO A 140 -3.95 0.72 23.29
C PRO A 140 -3.47 -0.52 22.50
N HIS A 141 -3.58 -0.50 21.18
CA HIS A 141 -3.17 -1.61 20.31
C HIS A 141 -1.74 -1.46 19.78
N LYS A 142 -1.04 -0.36 20.12
CA LYS A 142 0.31 -0.05 19.62
C LYS A 142 0.40 -0.06 18.10
N LEU A 143 -0.63 0.44 17.43
CA LEU A 143 -0.71 0.51 15.98
C LEU A 143 -0.47 1.93 15.49
N ALA A 144 0.15 2.05 14.32
CA ALA A 144 0.27 3.30 13.60
C ALA A 144 0.24 3.05 12.09
N GLY A 145 -0.13 4.07 11.32
CA GLY A 145 -0.19 3.98 9.87
C GLY A 145 -0.26 5.35 9.24
N THR A 146 -0.15 5.37 7.92
CA THR A 146 -0.38 6.53 7.10
C THR A 146 -1.58 6.26 6.20
N ILE A 147 -2.52 7.19 6.17
CA ILE A 147 -3.68 7.17 5.28
C ILE A 147 -3.33 8.01 4.06
N ASP A 148 -3.33 7.41 2.88
CA ASP A 148 -2.93 8.09 1.64
C ASP A 148 -3.81 9.30 1.36
N MET A 149 -5.14 9.14 1.51
CA MET A 149 -6.09 10.22 1.25
C MET A 149 -7.38 10.08 2.06
N CYS A 150 -7.82 11.21 2.62
CA CYS A 150 -9.16 11.36 3.20
C CYS A 150 -9.97 12.39 2.41
N PHE A 151 -11.22 12.04 2.10
CA PHE A 151 -12.19 12.98 1.56
C PHE A 151 -13.37 13.17 2.52
N GLN A 152 -13.86 14.38 2.61
CA GLN A 152 -15.14 14.64 3.23
C GLN A 152 -16.24 14.39 2.19
N THR A 153 -17.21 13.56 2.56
CA THR A 153 -18.38 13.23 1.75
C THR A 153 -19.47 14.31 1.86
N PRO A 154 -20.44 14.40 0.93
CA PRO A 154 -21.51 15.40 0.98
C PRO A 154 -22.36 15.36 2.24
N ASP A 155 -22.46 14.22 2.92
CA ASP A 155 -23.14 14.03 4.19
C ASP A 155 -22.27 14.33 5.43
N GLY A 156 -21.04 14.82 5.21
CA GLY A 156 -20.12 15.26 6.26
C GLY A 156 -19.24 14.18 6.87
N ASN A 157 -19.34 12.93 6.41
CA ASN A 157 -18.47 11.84 6.86
C ASN A 157 -17.09 11.92 6.23
N ILE A 158 -16.13 11.17 6.76
CA ILE A 158 -14.79 11.00 6.17
C ILE A 158 -14.71 9.63 5.47
N ALA A 159 -14.34 9.67 4.20
CA ALA A 159 -14.04 8.49 3.41
C ALA A 159 -12.53 8.33 3.23
N ILE A 160 -12.02 7.13 3.51
CA ILE A 160 -10.60 6.79 3.39
C ILE A 160 -10.35 6.18 2.01
N TYR A 161 -9.31 6.66 1.35
CA TYR A 161 -8.84 6.16 0.05
C TYR A 161 -7.37 5.81 0.14
N ASP A 162 -7.00 4.75 -0.55
CA ASP A 162 -5.66 4.19 -0.58
C ASP A 162 -5.24 3.95 -2.04
N TRP A 163 -4.09 4.49 -2.43
CA TRP A 163 -3.59 4.41 -3.80
C TRP A 163 -2.74 3.16 -3.97
N LYS A 164 -3.06 2.34 -4.96
CA LYS A 164 -2.30 1.11 -5.22
C LYS A 164 -1.90 1.00 -6.69
N ARG A 165 -0.58 1.00 -6.92
CA ARG A 165 -0.01 0.72 -8.23
C ARG A 165 0.19 -0.79 -8.39
N VAL A 166 -0.75 -1.46 -9.02
CA VAL A 166 -0.76 -2.92 -9.23
C VAL A 166 -1.20 -3.30 -10.63
N LYS A 167 -0.70 -4.42 -11.14
CA LYS A 167 -1.14 -4.96 -12.46
C LYS A 167 -2.60 -5.42 -12.45
N ALA A 168 -3.07 -5.97 -11.33
CA ALA A 168 -4.45 -6.41 -11.14
C ALA A 168 -4.74 -6.63 -9.67
N ILE A 169 -5.98 -6.35 -9.25
CA ILE A 169 -6.50 -6.73 -7.94
C ILE A 169 -7.12 -8.12 -8.08
N ARG A 170 -6.60 -9.09 -7.31
CA ARG A 170 -7.05 -10.49 -7.35
C ARG A 170 -7.62 -10.89 -6.00
N ARG A 171 -8.79 -11.53 -6.01
CA ARG A 171 -9.44 -12.07 -4.79
C ARG A 171 -8.94 -13.46 -4.41
N THR A 172 -8.27 -14.15 -5.33
CA THR A 172 -7.75 -15.50 -5.13
C THR A 172 -6.24 -15.49 -5.08
N SER A 173 -5.68 -16.32 -4.20
CA SER A 173 -4.23 -16.51 -4.08
C SER A 173 -3.70 -17.54 -5.07
N TYR A 174 -2.41 -17.43 -5.37
CA TYR A 174 -1.70 -18.50 -6.05
C TYR A 174 -1.58 -19.72 -5.13
N GLY A 175 -1.98 -20.90 -5.62
CA GLY A 175 -1.95 -22.12 -4.83
C GLY A 175 -2.99 -22.20 -3.70
N ARG A 176 -4.01 -21.33 -3.71
CA ARG A 176 -5.06 -21.28 -2.67
C ARG A 176 -4.52 -21.08 -1.26
N LYS A 177 -3.44 -20.34 -1.10
CA LYS A 177 -2.91 -19.98 0.22
C LYS A 177 -3.94 -19.18 1.00
N MET A 178 -3.99 -19.41 2.30
CA MET A 178 -4.88 -18.75 3.25
C MET A 178 -4.06 -17.99 4.27
N GLY A 179 -4.72 -17.12 5.04
CA GLY A 179 -4.12 -16.53 6.23
C GLY A 179 -3.71 -17.60 7.23
N ILE A 180 -2.77 -17.29 8.12
CA ILE A 180 -2.18 -18.23 9.08
C ILE A 180 -2.67 -18.03 10.51
N THR A 181 -3.42 -16.96 10.77
CA THR A 181 -3.93 -16.61 12.11
C THR A 181 -5.44 -16.38 12.05
N GLU A 182 -6.15 -16.65 13.16
CA GLU A 182 -7.55 -16.26 13.28
C GLU A 182 -7.69 -14.72 13.47
N PRO A 183 -8.67 -14.08 12.85
CA PRO A 183 -9.72 -14.64 11.96
C PRO A 183 -9.31 -14.77 10.49
N CYS A 184 -8.06 -14.43 10.14
CA CYS A 184 -7.60 -14.35 8.75
C CYS A 184 -7.42 -15.74 8.08
N SER A 185 -7.42 -16.83 8.87
CA SER A 185 -7.37 -18.21 8.34
C SER A 185 -8.53 -18.55 7.38
N ALA A 186 -9.63 -17.80 7.44
CA ALA A 186 -10.78 -17.98 6.56
C ALA A 186 -10.69 -17.20 5.22
N ILE A 187 -9.66 -16.38 5.03
CA ILE A 187 -9.50 -15.54 3.83
C ILE A 187 -8.24 -15.91 3.04
N MET A 188 -8.30 -15.71 1.72
CA MET A 188 -7.19 -16.04 0.84
C MET A 188 -6.06 -15.02 0.95
N ASP A 189 -4.82 -15.50 0.88
CA ASP A 189 -3.61 -14.70 0.77
C ASP A 189 -3.54 -14.03 -0.61
N SER A 190 -4.20 -12.89 -0.76
CA SER A 190 -4.27 -12.13 -2.01
C SER A 190 -4.25 -10.63 -1.77
N ASN A 191 -3.82 -9.87 -2.77
CA ASN A 191 -3.70 -8.42 -2.63
C ASN A 191 -5.05 -7.73 -2.34
N TYR A 192 -6.18 -8.28 -2.84
CA TYR A 192 -7.51 -7.78 -2.49
C TYR A 192 -7.74 -7.80 -0.97
N TRP A 193 -7.47 -8.92 -0.33
CA TRP A 193 -7.70 -9.08 1.10
C TRP A 193 -6.67 -8.31 1.95
N HIS A 194 -5.41 -8.24 1.50
CA HIS A 194 -4.40 -7.41 2.16
C HIS A 194 -4.83 -5.94 2.19
N TYR A 195 -5.27 -5.39 1.05
CA TYR A 195 -5.74 -4.00 0.98
C TYR A 195 -7.04 -3.78 1.76
N SER A 196 -7.97 -4.74 1.73
CA SER A 196 -9.20 -4.66 2.52
C SER A 196 -8.92 -4.62 4.02
N LEU A 197 -8.00 -5.46 4.51
CA LEU A 197 -7.59 -5.46 5.93
C LEU A 197 -6.81 -4.19 6.31
N GLN A 198 -6.11 -3.57 5.37
CA GLN A 198 -5.39 -2.31 5.61
C GLN A 198 -6.35 -1.13 5.82
N LEU A 199 -7.54 -1.19 5.20
CA LEU A 199 -8.57 -0.14 5.27
C LEU A 199 -9.62 -0.38 6.36
N ALA A 200 -9.62 -1.57 7.01
CA ALA A 200 -10.58 -1.92 8.05
C ALA A 200 -10.15 -1.38 9.42
#